data_596729c824a3d3fba443c633e4c0466a
#
_entry.id   596729c824a3d3fba443c633e4c0466a
#
_cell.length_a   1.000
_cell.length_b   1.000
_cell.length_c   1.000
_cell.angle_alpha   90.00
_cell.angle_beta   90.00
_cell.angle_gamma   90.00
#
_symmetry.space_group_name_H-M   'P 1'
#
loop_
_entity.id
_entity.type
_entity.pdbx_description
1 polymer ?
#
loop_
_entity_poly.entity_id
_entity_poly.type
_entity_poly.pdbx_seq_one_letter_code
_entity_poly.pdbx_strand_id
1 'polypeptide(L)'
;MKIAVAGSDGFVGRNVCAQLEAKGHTIIKIDITNGMDLCDKAIIDQIEPIDCFIHLANLVFVPASYQDPEKFYRINYLTTLNALEICRKHNARLIYASSYIYGGPQYLPVDENHPVCPFNPYAQTKVICEKMCEGYNRDFKVKVSILRPFNIYGVGQKGMLLIPEIIGQI
;
A
#
# COMPACT_ATOMS: atom_id res chain seq x y z
N MET A 1 -13.85 -1.53 15.47
CA MET A 1 -13.55 -2.36 14.28
C MET A 1 -12.23 -3.06 14.52
N LYS A 2 -12.07 -4.26 13.96
CA LYS A 2 -10.80 -4.98 13.91
C LYS A 2 -10.15 -4.74 12.54
N ILE A 3 -8.99 -4.09 12.53
CA ILE A 3 -8.36 -3.60 11.31
C ILE A 3 -6.96 -4.21 11.17
N ALA A 4 -6.68 -4.86 10.05
CA ALA A 4 -5.31 -5.28 9.72
C ALA A 4 -4.60 -4.15 8.97
N VAL A 5 -3.36 -3.85 9.35
CA VAL A 5 -2.51 -2.84 8.71
C VAL A 5 -1.21 -3.50 8.27
N ALA A 6 -1.06 -3.68 6.97
CA ALA A 6 0.19 -4.18 6.38
C ALA A 6 1.14 -3.03 6.07
N GLY A 7 2.43 -3.21 6.38
CA GLY A 7 3.42 -2.14 6.41
C GLY A 7 3.30 -1.29 7.69
N SER A 8 2.88 -1.93 8.79
CA SER A 8 2.59 -1.27 10.08
C SER A 8 3.79 -0.55 10.69
N ASP A 9 5.00 -1.03 10.46
CA ASP A 9 6.23 -0.48 11.00
C ASP A 9 6.90 0.54 10.06
N GLY A 10 6.32 0.74 8.87
CA GLY A 10 6.70 1.80 7.95
C GLY A 10 6.32 3.19 8.46
N PHE A 11 6.81 4.24 7.77
CA PHE A 11 6.55 5.63 8.16
C PHE A 11 5.03 5.94 8.24
N VAL A 12 4.28 5.64 7.19
CA VAL A 12 2.83 5.87 7.16
C VAL A 12 2.11 4.90 8.10
N GLY A 13 2.52 3.62 8.11
CA GLY A 13 1.89 2.57 8.91
C GLY A 13 1.87 2.87 10.41
N ARG A 14 3.00 3.29 10.97
CA ARG A 14 3.08 3.67 12.40
C ARG A 14 2.11 4.79 12.76
N ASN A 15 2.03 5.82 11.92
CA ASN A 15 1.12 6.94 12.15
C ASN A 15 -0.35 6.50 12.04
N VAL A 16 -0.68 5.68 11.04
CA VAL A 16 -2.03 5.13 10.86
C VAL A 16 -2.42 4.25 12.05
N CYS A 17 -1.56 3.31 12.47
CA CYS A 17 -1.82 2.45 13.63
C CYS A 17 -2.09 3.27 14.89
N ALA A 18 -1.22 4.23 15.22
CA ALA A 18 -1.39 5.07 16.41
C ALA A 18 -2.71 5.86 16.40
N GLN A 19 -3.09 6.42 15.26
CA GLN A 19 -4.35 7.16 15.13
C GLN A 19 -5.59 6.26 15.26
N LEU A 20 -5.54 5.06 14.70
CA LEU A 20 -6.65 4.12 14.78
C LEU A 20 -6.79 3.51 16.18
N GLU A 21 -5.68 3.19 16.85
CA GLU A 21 -5.66 2.74 18.25
C GLU A 21 -6.24 3.82 19.18
N ALA A 22 -5.86 5.09 18.98
CA ALA A 22 -6.41 6.22 19.74
C ALA A 22 -7.92 6.41 19.56
N LYS A 23 -8.47 5.95 18.42
CA LYS A 23 -9.93 5.95 18.15
C LYS A 23 -10.64 4.69 18.65
N GLY A 24 -9.96 3.81 19.36
CA GLY A 24 -10.55 2.60 19.97
C GLY A 24 -10.72 1.44 18.98
N HIS A 25 -9.97 1.40 17.88
CA HIS A 25 -9.94 0.25 16.98
C HIS A 25 -8.93 -0.80 17.46
N THR A 26 -9.20 -2.07 17.21
CA THR A 26 -8.25 -3.16 17.42
C THR A 26 -7.39 -3.33 16.17
N ILE A 27 -6.07 -3.25 16.30
CA ILE A 27 -5.15 -3.30 15.16
C ILE A 27 -4.38 -4.61 15.12
N ILE A 28 -4.41 -5.30 13.98
CA ILE A 28 -3.50 -6.39 13.63
C ILE A 28 -2.37 -5.79 12.80
N LYS A 29 -1.18 -5.74 13.37
CA LYS A 29 0.03 -5.21 12.72
C LYS A 29 0.68 -6.30 11.89
N ILE A 30 0.86 -6.04 10.59
CA ILE A 30 1.48 -6.96 9.63
C ILE A 30 2.71 -6.27 9.04
N ASP A 31 3.88 -6.79 9.34
CA ASP A 31 5.15 -6.29 8.81
C ASP A 31 6.19 -7.40 8.82
N ILE A 32 7.15 -7.36 7.90
CA ILE A 32 8.27 -8.30 7.89
C ILE A 32 9.15 -8.18 9.13
N THR A 33 9.19 -6.99 9.75
CA THR A 33 9.95 -6.72 10.97
C THR A 33 9.39 -7.42 12.20
N ASN A 34 8.09 -7.75 12.19
CA ASN A 34 7.43 -8.54 13.26
C ASN A 34 7.20 -10.01 12.86
N GLY A 35 7.82 -10.48 11.76
CA GLY A 35 7.75 -11.85 11.31
C GLY A 35 6.52 -12.19 10.46
N MET A 36 5.69 -11.21 10.10
CA MET A 36 4.49 -11.40 9.27
C MET A 36 4.78 -10.96 7.83
N ASP A 37 5.24 -11.89 6.99
CA ASP A 37 5.51 -11.62 5.57
C ASP A 37 4.23 -11.74 4.73
N LEU A 38 3.74 -10.61 4.22
CA LEU A 38 2.57 -10.59 3.35
C LEU A 38 2.81 -11.23 1.97
N CYS A 39 4.06 -11.51 1.59
CA CYS A 39 4.37 -12.29 0.39
C CYS A 39 4.12 -13.80 0.60
N ASP A 40 4.14 -14.29 1.84
CA ASP A 40 3.85 -15.68 2.15
C ASP A 40 2.33 -15.92 2.12
N LYS A 41 1.88 -16.85 1.25
CA LYS A 41 0.47 -17.21 1.16
C LYS A 41 -0.10 -17.76 2.48
N ALA A 42 0.74 -18.36 3.34
CA ALA A 42 0.31 -18.89 4.64
C ALA A 42 -0.30 -17.82 5.56
N ILE A 43 0.03 -16.53 5.34
CA ILE A 43 -0.52 -15.42 6.11
C ILE A 43 -2.05 -15.34 6.00
N ILE A 44 -2.66 -15.80 4.90
CA ILE A 44 -4.11 -15.78 4.70
C ILE A 44 -4.83 -16.57 5.78
N ASP A 45 -4.22 -17.66 6.27
CA ASP A 45 -4.81 -18.50 7.29
C ASP A 45 -4.42 -18.08 8.72
N GLN A 46 -3.39 -17.26 8.86
CA GLN A 46 -2.94 -16.74 10.15
C GLN A 46 -3.75 -15.51 10.61
N ILE A 47 -4.35 -14.77 9.67
CA ILE A 47 -5.14 -13.58 10.02
C ILE A 47 -6.51 -14.01 10.51
N GLU A 48 -6.86 -13.60 11.73
CA GLU A 48 -8.21 -13.72 12.29
C GLU A 48 -9.22 -12.85 11.52
N PRO A 49 -10.54 -13.11 11.67
CA PRO A 49 -11.58 -12.29 11.05
C PRO A 49 -11.40 -10.79 11.33
N ILE A 50 -11.44 -9.99 10.28
CA ILE A 50 -11.26 -8.52 10.29
C ILE A 50 -12.42 -7.82 9.58
N ASP A 51 -12.61 -6.54 9.91
CA ASP A 51 -13.58 -5.66 9.23
C ASP A 51 -12.96 -4.91 8.05
N CYS A 52 -11.67 -4.59 8.17
CA CYS A 52 -10.94 -3.77 7.19
C CYS A 52 -9.48 -4.18 7.11
N PHE A 53 -8.91 -4.11 5.92
CA PHE A 53 -7.48 -4.27 5.65
C PHE A 53 -6.91 -2.99 5.04
N ILE A 54 -5.89 -2.39 5.65
CA ILE A 54 -5.16 -1.25 5.11
C ILE A 54 -3.82 -1.75 4.58
N HIS A 55 -3.64 -1.65 3.27
CA HIS A 55 -2.47 -2.18 2.59
C HIS A 55 -1.46 -1.08 2.24
N LEU A 56 -0.40 -0.96 3.05
CA LEU A 56 0.72 -0.03 2.88
C LEU A 56 2.05 -0.76 2.57
N ALA A 57 2.07 -2.10 2.66
CA ALA A 57 3.27 -2.94 2.51
C ALA A 57 3.66 -3.11 1.04
N ASN A 58 4.42 -2.17 0.50
CA ASN A 58 4.95 -2.25 -0.86
C ASN A 58 6.39 -1.71 -0.91
N LEU A 59 7.16 -2.15 -1.90
CA LEU A 59 8.40 -1.49 -2.27
C LEU A 59 8.08 -0.18 -2.99
N VAL A 60 8.66 0.94 -2.54
CA VAL A 60 8.27 2.30 -2.97
C VAL A 60 9.43 3.14 -3.54
N PHE A 61 10.69 2.74 -3.35
CA PHE A 61 11.84 3.53 -3.74
C PHE A 61 12.10 3.43 -5.26
N VAL A 62 11.71 4.45 -6.00
CA VAL A 62 11.75 4.48 -7.47
C VAL A 62 13.12 4.12 -8.05
N PRO A 63 14.28 4.67 -7.59
CA PRO A 63 15.58 4.28 -8.13
C PRO A 63 15.86 2.78 -8.04
N ALA A 64 15.51 2.13 -6.93
CA ALA A 64 15.67 0.68 -6.77
C ALA A 64 14.77 -0.12 -7.71
N SER A 65 13.64 0.41 -8.16
CA SER A 65 12.76 -0.27 -9.10
C SER A 65 13.36 -0.42 -10.51
N TYR A 66 14.33 0.44 -10.86
CA TYR A 66 15.11 0.27 -12.09
C TYR A 66 16.27 -0.72 -11.95
N GLN A 67 16.80 -0.87 -10.73
CA GLN A 67 17.91 -1.79 -10.45
C GLN A 67 17.44 -3.25 -10.35
N ASP A 68 16.28 -3.48 -9.74
CA ASP A 68 15.70 -4.81 -9.54
C ASP A 68 14.18 -4.79 -9.81
N PRO A 69 13.77 -4.65 -11.09
CA PRO A 69 12.35 -4.56 -11.43
C PRO A 69 11.58 -5.84 -11.09
N GLU A 70 12.20 -7.03 -11.24
CA GLU A 70 11.56 -8.32 -10.91
C GLU A 70 11.08 -8.33 -9.46
N LYS A 71 11.93 -7.93 -8.54
CA LYS A 71 11.61 -7.86 -7.12
C LYS A 71 10.43 -6.92 -6.85
N PHE A 72 10.38 -5.75 -7.51
CA PHE A 72 9.27 -4.80 -7.36
C PHE A 72 7.95 -5.38 -7.87
N TYR A 73 7.96 -5.97 -9.07
CA TYR A 73 6.76 -6.60 -9.62
C TYR A 73 6.28 -7.74 -8.74
N ARG A 74 7.17 -8.66 -8.36
CA ARG A 74 6.84 -9.83 -7.56
C ARG A 74 6.30 -9.46 -6.18
N ILE A 75 7.00 -8.61 -5.44
CA ILE A 75 6.61 -8.25 -4.07
C ILE A 75 5.31 -7.44 -4.07
N ASN A 76 5.22 -6.37 -4.88
CA ASN A 76 4.03 -5.53 -4.90
C ASN A 76 2.80 -6.29 -5.38
N TYR A 77 2.96 -7.21 -6.34
CA TYR A 77 1.88 -8.10 -6.79
C TYR A 77 1.44 -9.08 -5.70
N LEU A 78 2.37 -9.84 -5.11
CA LEU A 78 2.04 -10.89 -4.14
C LEU A 78 1.42 -10.32 -2.86
N THR A 79 1.95 -9.23 -2.34
CA THR A 79 1.40 -8.57 -1.15
C THR A 79 -0.02 -8.07 -1.39
N THR A 80 -0.30 -7.52 -2.59
CA THR A 80 -1.64 -7.06 -2.95
C THR A 80 -2.59 -8.23 -3.17
N LEU A 81 -2.14 -9.31 -3.82
CA LEU A 81 -2.93 -10.52 -4.01
C LEU A 81 -3.36 -11.13 -2.67
N ASN A 82 -2.41 -11.32 -1.75
CA ASN A 82 -2.69 -11.92 -0.45
C ASN A 82 -3.61 -11.02 0.40
N ALA A 83 -3.43 -9.69 0.35
CA ALA A 83 -4.35 -8.75 0.99
C ALA A 83 -5.79 -8.87 0.46
N LEU A 84 -5.96 -9.02 -0.84
CA LEU A 84 -7.26 -9.23 -1.49
C LEU A 84 -7.88 -10.57 -1.09
N GLU A 85 -7.09 -11.64 -1.03
CA GLU A 85 -7.56 -12.96 -0.59
C GLU A 85 -7.98 -12.97 0.88
N ILE A 86 -7.25 -12.28 1.76
CA ILE A 86 -7.66 -12.08 3.17
C ILE A 86 -9.00 -11.33 3.22
N CYS A 87 -9.15 -10.24 2.46
CA CYS A 87 -10.40 -9.50 2.41
C CYS A 87 -11.57 -10.34 1.86
N ARG A 88 -11.33 -11.13 0.82
CA ARG A 88 -12.33 -12.05 0.25
C ARG A 88 -12.75 -13.11 1.26
N LYS A 89 -11.79 -13.73 1.96
CA LYS A 89 -12.02 -14.76 2.99
C LYS A 89 -12.88 -14.24 4.15
N HIS A 90 -12.63 -13.00 4.58
CA HIS A 90 -13.28 -12.42 5.76
C HIS A 90 -14.45 -11.47 5.43
N ASN A 91 -14.81 -11.30 4.14
CA ASN A 91 -15.76 -10.28 3.68
C ASN A 91 -15.40 -8.88 4.19
N ALA A 92 -14.10 -8.59 4.27
CA ALA A 92 -13.55 -7.34 4.75
C ALA A 92 -13.40 -6.30 3.62
N ARG A 93 -13.31 -5.02 4.00
CA ARG A 93 -12.96 -3.94 3.07
C ARG A 93 -11.45 -3.83 2.92
N LEU A 94 -10.97 -3.62 1.68
CA LEU A 94 -9.59 -3.24 1.41
C LEU A 94 -9.47 -1.73 1.22
N ILE A 95 -8.50 -1.10 1.89
CA ILE A 95 -7.99 0.23 1.56
C ILE A 95 -6.58 0.03 0.99
N TYR A 96 -6.43 0.24 -0.31
CA TYR A 96 -5.17 0.06 -1.03
C TYR A 96 -4.46 1.40 -1.23
N ALA A 97 -3.22 1.51 -0.74
CA ALA A 97 -2.38 2.66 -1.02
C ALA A 97 -1.67 2.48 -2.37
N SER A 98 -2.20 3.13 -3.39
CA SER A 98 -1.54 3.31 -4.68
C SER A 98 -0.52 4.45 -4.61
N SER A 99 -0.38 5.25 -5.66
CA SER A 99 0.58 6.35 -5.73
C SER A 99 0.16 7.37 -6.79
N TYR A 100 0.98 8.41 -6.98
CA TYR A 100 0.93 9.27 -8.13
C TYR A 100 1.35 8.48 -9.38
N ILE A 101 0.38 8.12 -10.22
CA ILE A 101 0.55 7.24 -11.39
C ILE A 101 0.19 7.96 -12.70
N TYR A 102 0.03 9.27 -12.66
CA TYR A 102 -0.49 10.07 -13.77
C TYR A 102 0.60 10.55 -14.75
N GLY A 103 1.89 10.47 -14.37
CA GLY A 103 2.96 11.00 -15.17
C GLY A 103 2.99 12.53 -15.21
N GLY A 104 3.35 13.11 -16.36
CA GLY A 104 3.27 14.55 -16.55
C GLY A 104 1.80 15.02 -16.59
N PRO A 105 1.42 16.07 -15.82
CA PRO A 105 0.03 16.49 -15.78
C PRO A 105 -0.43 17.06 -17.11
N GLN A 106 -1.58 16.63 -17.60
CA GLN A 106 -2.22 17.14 -18.83
C GLN A 106 -3.16 18.31 -18.52
N TYR A 107 -3.65 18.41 -17.30
CA TYR A 107 -4.43 19.54 -16.78
C TYR A 107 -4.26 19.66 -15.25
N LEU A 108 -4.60 20.81 -14.72
CA LEU A 108 -4.53 21.15 -13.28
C LEU A 108 -5.86 21.72 -12.79
N PRO A 109 -6.27 21.43 -11.54
CA PRO A 109 -5.65 20.46 -10.64
C PRO A 109 -5.78 19.02 -11.15
N VAL A 110 -4.84 18.15 -10.79
CA VAL A 110 -4.94 16.71 -11.08
C VAL A 110 -6.01 16.09 -10.18
N ASP A 111 -6.94 15.37 -10.78
CA ASP A 111 -8.01 14.63 -10.11
C ASP A 111 -7.97 13.12 -10.45
N GLU A 112 -8.92 12.36 -9.94
CA GLU A 112 -9.00 10.91 -10.15
C GLU A 112 -9.35 10.51 -11.60
N ASN A 113 -9.86 11.46 -12.42
CA ASN A 113 -10.19 11.24 -13.83
C ASN A 113 -9.00 11.51 -14.74
N HIS A 114 -7.90 12.07 -14.20
CA HIS A 114 -6.70 12.34 -14.97
C HIS A 114 -6.16 11.05 -15.60
N PRO A 115 -5.72 11.05 -16.86
CA PRO A 115 -5.20 9.87 -17.54
C PRO A 115 -4.04 9.22 -16.77
N VAL A 116 -4.13 7.91 -16.59
CA VAL A 116 -3.08 7.10 -15.95
C VAL A 116 -1.96 6.87 -16.94
N CYS A 117 -0.76 7.34 -16.62
CA CYS A 117 0.45 7.22 -17.45
C CYS A 117 1.66 6.89 -16.58
N PRO A 118 1.83 5.62 -16.16
CA PRO A 118 2.96 5.21 -15.32
C PRO A 118 4.28 5.38 -16.08
N PHE A 119 5.24 6.07 -15.48
CA PHE A 119 6.48 6.49 -16.10
C PHE A 119 7.74 5.85 -15.50
N ASN A 120 7.58 4.87 -14.62
CA ASN A 120 8.67 4.09 -14.03
C ASN A 120 8.15 2.70 -13.58
N PRO A 121 9.06 1.72 -13.32
CA PRO A 121 8.65 0.37 -12.94
C PRO A 121 7.79 0.32 -11.67
N TYR A 122 8.10 1.15 -10.66
CA TYR A 122 7.28 1.24 -9.45
C TYR A 122 5.84 1.69 -9.76
N ALA A 123 5.67 2.80 -10.51
CA ALA A 123 4.34 3.28 -10.89
C ALA A 123 3.57 2.23 -11.69
N GLN A 124 4.27 1.48 -12.56
CA GLN A 124 3.68 0.38 -13.32
C GLN A 124 3.16 -0.74 -12.41
N THR A 125 3.91 -1.11 -11.34
CA THR A 125 3.42 -2.11 -10.38
C THR A 125 2.14 -1.62 -9.67
N LYS A 126 2.04 -0.33 -9.36
CA LYS A 126 0.85 0.24 -8.74
C LYS A 126 -0.38 0.16 -9.65
N VAL A 127 -0.23 0.47 -10.94
CA VAL A 127 -1.32 0.34 -11.92
C VAL A 127 -1.79 -1.11 -12.05
N ILE A 128 -0.87 -2.08 -12.12
CA ILE A 128 -1.22 -3.51 -12.15
C ILE A 128 -2.02 -3.91 -10.91
N CYS A 129 -1.58 -3.47 -9.73
CA CYS A 129 -2.27 -3.77 -8.47
C CYS A 129 -3.65 -3.09 -8.38
N GLU A 130 -3.82 -1.86 -8.90
CA GLU A 130 -5.14 -1.24 -9.02
C GLU A 130 -6.08 -2.06 -9.90
N LYS A 131 -5.60 -2.53 -11.05
CA LYS A 131 -6.40 -3.40 -11.94
C LYS A 131 -6.78 -4.72 -11.27
N MET A 132 -5.92 -5.28 -10.46
CA MET A 132 -6.25 -6.47 -9.65
C MET A 132 -7.32 -6.14 -8.61
N CYS A 133 -7.24 -5.01 -7.92
CA CYS A 133 -8.26 -4.53 -7.00
C CYS A 133 -9.63 -4.35 -7.68
N GLU A 134 -9.66 -3.73 -8.87
CA GLU A 134 -10.87 -3.57 -9.68
C GLU A 134 -11.48 -4.94 -10.05
N GLY A 135 -10.63 -5.89 -10.47
CA GLY A 135 -11.06 -7.26 -10.78
C GLY A 135 -11.70 -7.95 -9.58
N TYR A 136 -11.06 -7.90 -8.42
CA TYR A 136 -11.60 -8.50 -7.18
C TYR A 136 -12.90 -7.84 -6.72
N ASN A 137 -13.04 -6.54 -6.90
CA ASN A 137 -14.30 -5.85 -6.62
C ASN A 137 -15.43 -6.31 -7.55
N ARG A 138 -15.16 -6.37 -8.86
CA ARG A 138 -16.14 -6.78 -9.87
C ARG A 138 -16.58 -8.23 -9.70
N ASP A 139 -15.61 -9.16 -9.57
CA ASP A 139 -15.84 -10.60 -9.70
C ASP A 139 -16.15 -11.25 -8.34
N PHE A 140 -15.50 -10.81 -7.27
CA PHE A 140 -15.62 -11.42 -5.94
C PHE A 140 -16.29 -10.51 -4.90
N LYS A 141 -16.74 -9.31 -5.30
CA LYS A 141 -17.44 -8.34 -4.45
C LYS A 141 -16.63 -7.84 -3.25
N VAL A 142 -15.30 -7.93 -3.31
CA VAL A 142 -14.43 -7.32 -2.31
C VAL A 142 -14.58 -5.80 -2.39
N LYS A 143 -14.97 -5.16 -1.29
CA LYS A 143 -15.12 -3.70 -1.23
C LYS A 143 -13.73 -3.07 -1.19
N VAL A 144 -13.33 -2.38 -2.24
CA VAL A 144 -12.02 -1.73 -2.34
C VAL A 144 -12.16 -0.22 -2.40
N SER A 145 -11.28 0.48 -1.66
CA SER A 145 -11.01 1.90 -1.82
C SER A 145 -9.55 2.07 -2.21
N ILE A 146 -9.30 2.68 -3.36
CA ILE A 146 -7.95 2.96 -3.85
C ILE A 146 -7.59 4.40 -3.50
N LEU A 147 -6.47 4.60 -2.81
CA LEU A 147 -5.93 5.91 -2.49
C LEU A 147 -4.71 6.18 -3.38
N ARG A 148 -4.67 7.32 -4.05
CA ARG A 148 -3.54 7.77 -4.86
C ARG A 148 -2.86 8.97 -4.21
N PRO A 149 -2.11 8.77 -3.11
CA PRO A 149 -1.44 9.87 -2.45
C PRO A 149 -0.34 10.45 -3.34
N PHE A 150 -0.19 11.76 -3.28
CA PHE A 150 1.01 12.45 -3.73
C PHE A 150 2.14 12.24 -2.72
N ASN A 151 3.23 13.01 -2.80
CA ASN A 151 4.35 12.85 -1.89
C ASN A 151 3.91 13.07 -0.44
N ILE A 152 4.09 12.04 0.39
CA ILE A 152 3.83 12.10 1.82
C ILE A 152 5.15 12.37 2.53
N TYR A 153 5.17 13.34 3.42
CA TYR A 153 6.32 13.65 4.27
C TYR A 153 5.87 14.03 5.68
N GLY A 154 6.78 13.94 6.65
CA GLY A 154 6.47 14.33 8.02
C GLY A 154 7.50 13.86 9.04
N VAL A 155 7.23 14.18 10.30
CA VAL A 155 8.10 13.83 11.44
C VAL A 155 8.29 12.32 11.54
N GLY A 156 9.52 11.88 11.70
CA GLY A 156 9.88 10.46 11.80
C GLY A 156 10.06 9.73 10.46
N GLN A 157 9.91 10.43 9.32
CA GLN A 157 10.29 9.87 8.04
C GLN A 157 11.81 9.73 7.95
N LYS A 158 12.28 8.55 7.54
CA LYS A 158 13.70 8.22 7.37
C LYS A 158 13.96 7.73 5.95
N GLY A 159 15.23 7.70 5.57
CA GLY A 159 15.68 7.09 4.30
C GLY A 159 16.04 8.13 3.24
N MET A 160 16.36 7.64 2.04
CA MET A 160 16.82 8.41 0.88
C MET A 160 15.68 9.11 0.13
N LEU A 161 14.78 9.77 0.86
CA LEU A 161 13.71 10.58 0.30
C LEU A 161 14.07 12.05 0.41
N LEU A 162 13.65 12.86 -0.57
CA LEU A 162 14.09 14.24 -0.75
C LEU A 162 14.03 15.10 0.52
N ILE A 163 12.91 15.11 1.22
CA ILE A 163 12.74 15.98 2.40
C ILE A 163 13.62 15.55 3.57
N PRO A 164 13.65 14.25 4.00
CA PRO A 164 14.59 13.79 5.01
C PRO A 164 16.05 14.01 4.64
N GLU A 165 16.41 13.86 3.38
CA GLU A 165 17.79 14.06 2.91
C GLU A 165 18.22 15.52 3.03
N ILE A 166 17.36 16.48 2.62
CA ILE A 166 17.63 17.90 2.76
C ILE A 166 17.77 18.28 4.24
N ILE A 167 16.86 17.79 5.10
CA ILE A 167 16.94 18.10 6.55
C ILE A 167 18.21 17.53 7.17
N GLY A 168 18.66 16.37 6.71
CA GLY A 168 19.89 15.73 7.22
C GLY A 168 21.18 16.43 6.80
N GLN A 169 21.13 17.39 5.86
CA GLN A 169 22.26 18.19 5.39
C GLN A 169 22.39 19.55 6.12
N ILE A 170 21.42 19.90 6.95
CA ILE A 170 21.38 21.13 7.75
C ILE A 170 21.89 20.83 9.16
#